data_7ccea6fe892db505ba25c97856b802cd
#
_entry.id   7ccea6fe892db505ba25c97856b802cd
#
_cell.length_a   1.000
_cell.length_b   1.000
_cell.length_c   1.000
_cell.angle_alpha   90.00
_cell.angle_beta   90.00
_cell.angle_gamma   90.00
#
_symmetry.space_group_name_H-M   'P 1'
#
loop_
_entity.id
_entity.type
_entity.pdbx_description
1 polymer ?
#
loop_
_entity_poly.entity_id
_entity_poly.type
_entity_poly.pdbx_seq_one_letter_code
_entity_poly.pdbx_strand_id
1 'polypeptide(L)'
;SIKNNDPVLSNKAVREAISLAINRKELCNTVLNGAAEPASSFLNPGVPGHDDKLKTYEHNVKKAKQVLADAGISNPTFTCKVRQNEEKIATALQAYLKEAGITMNVETIDAGIWSSARAAGELQATVLGWFPLYADADNQMYTYYYSENAVGKGVFYSNPEFDSLMKEARESNDSDKRVELYKKADYILSREDYGTIPLY
;
A
#
# COMPACT_ATOMS: atom_id res chain seq x y z
N SER A 1 0.44 -0.81 -4.50
CA SER A 1 -0.90 -1.45 -4.39
C SER A 1 -0.75 -2.96 -4.46
N ILE A 2 -1.53 -3.66 -3.67
CA ILE A 2 -1.54 -5.13 -3.54
C ILE A 2 -2.98 -5.66 -3.62
N LYS A 3 -3.13 -6.88 -4.10
CA LYS A 3 -4.41 -7.61 -4.14
C LYS A 3 -4.61 -8.34 -2.81
N ASN A 4 -5.49 -7.85 -1.96
CA ASN A 4 -5.65 -8.35 -0.58
C ASN A 4 -6.32 -9.73 -0.47
N ASN A 5 -6.93 -10.24 -1.52
CA ASN A 5 -7.49 -11.61 -1.58
C ASN A 5 -6.62 -12.59 -2.39
N ASP A 6 -5.39 -12.21 -2.74
CA ASP A 6 -4.43 -13.11 -3.39
C ASP A 6 -3.99 -14.23 -2.44
N PRO A 7 -3.75 -15.46 -2.90
CA PRO A 7 -3.35 -16.57 -2.02
C PRO A 7 -2.12 -16.31 -1.15
N VAL A 8 -1.17 -15.48 -1.62
CA VAL A 8 0.05 -15.11 -0.88
C VAL A 8 -0.14 -13.81 -0.12
N LEU A 9 -0.67 -12.78 -0.79
CA LEU A 9 -0.77 -11.42 -0.26
C LEU A 9 -1.98 -11.20 0.67
N SER A 10 -2.92 -12.16 0.76
CA SER A 10 -4.00 -12.13 1.76
C SER A 10 -3.47 -12.34 3.19
N ASN A 11 -2.29 -12.95 3.33
CA ASN A 11 -1.68 -13.13 4.63
C ASN A 11 -1.07 -11.82 5.14
N LYS A 12 -1.57 -11.32 6.27
CA LYS A 12 -1.11 -10.07 6.89
C LYS A 12 0.40 -10.10 7.21
N ALA A 13 0.93 -11.25 7.68
CA ALA A 13 2.35 -11.37 7.99
C ALA A 13 3.25 -11.15 6.75
N VAL A 14 2.79 -11.61 5.57
CA VAL A 14 3.51 -11.33 4.31
C VAL A 14 3.50 -9.84 4.01
N ARG A 15 2.36 -9.16 4.14
CA ARG A 15 2.26 -7.72 3.88
C ARG A 15 3.08 -6.88 4.87
N GLU A 16 3.07 -7.26 6.15
CA GLU A 16 3.92 -6.63 7.18
C GLU A 16 5.41 -6.83 6.87
N ALA A 17 5.82 -8.05 6.52
CA ALA A 17 7.19 -8.34 6.15
C ALA A 17 7.63 -7.56 4.91
N ILE A 18 6.77 -7.43 3.90
CA ILE A 18 7.01 -6.56 2.73
C ILE A 18 7.25 -5.12 3.18
N SER A 19 6.40 -4.58 4.05
CA SER A 19 6.55 -3.20 4.53
C SER A 19 7.86 -2.98 5.30
N LEU A 20 8.26 -3.93 6.14
CA LEU A 20 9.50 -3.90 6.91
C LEU A 20 10.76 -4.07 6.04
N ALA A 21 10.67 -4.83 4.95
CA ALA A 21 11.80 -5.06 4.05
C ALA A 21 12.15 -3.85 3.19
N ILE A 22 11.20 -2.97 2.91
CA ILE A 22 11.41 -1.84 1.99
C ILE A 22 12.21 -0.72 2.66
N ASN A 23 13.39 -0.40 2.10
CA ASN A 23 14.17 0.77 2.48
C ASN A 23 13.66 2.02 1.76
N ARG A 24 12.62 2.65 2.32
CA ARG A 24 11.98 3.83 1.72
C ARG A 24 12.92 5.03 1.61
N LYS A 25 13.83 5.19 2.55
CA LYS A 25 14.81 6.27 2.52
C LYS A 25 15.78 6.12 1.35
N GLU A 26 16.28 4.93 1.13
CA GLU A 26 17.15 4.64 -0.02
C GLU A 26 16.39 4.74 -1.34
N LEU A 27 15.15 4.23 -1.39
CA LEU A 27 14.27 4.37 -2.55
C LEU A 27 14.12 5.84 -2.96
N CYS A 28 13.79 6.72 -2.02
CA CYS A 28 13.62 8.14 -2.29
C CYS A 28 14.93 8.82 -2.69
N ASN A 29 16.02 8.57 -1.98
CA ASN A 29 17.29 9.25 -2.20
C ASN A 29 18.00 8.77 -3.47
N THR A 30 17.99 7.47 -3.74
CA THR A 30 18.80 6.85 -4.81
C THR A 30 17.97 6.62 -6.07
N VAL A 31 16.84 5.93 -5.96
CA VAL A 31 16.03 5.57 -7.14
C VAL A 31 15.25 6.76 -7.67
N LEU A 32 14.73 7.60 -6.77
CA LEU A 32 13.97 8.80 -7.11
C LEU A 32 14.82 10.09 -7.10
N ASN A 33 16.13 9.98 -6.92
CA ASN A 33 17.07 11.12 -6.92
C ASN A 33 16.69 12.26 -5.97
N GLY A 34 16.10 11.94 -4.82
CA GLY A 34 15.65 12.94 -3.84
C GLY A 34 14.36 13.67 -4.22
N ALA A 35 13.66 13.25 -5.27
CA ALA A 35 12.43 13.92 -5.73
C ALA A 35 11.19 13.59 -4.88
N ALA A 36 11.32 12.72 -3.88
CA ALA A 36 10.22 12.32 -2.99
C ALA A 36 10.72 12.11 -1.56
N GLU A 37 9.81 12.13 -0.61
CA GLU A 37 10.05 11.81 0.79
C GLU A 37 9.45 10.45 1.17
N PRO A 38 10.07 9.70 2.10
CA PRO A 38 9.53 8.43 2.58
C PRO A 38 8.15 8.62 3.21
N ALA A 39 7.18 7.84 2.77
CA ALA A 39 5.83 7.88 3.32
C ALA A 39 5.80 7.55 4.82
N SER A 40 4.91 8.20 5.56
CA SER A 40 4.57 7.88 6.95
C SER A 40 3.22 7.18 7.09
N SER A 41 2.33 7.35 6.11
CA SER A 41 1.02 6.69 6.03
C SER A 41 0.55 6.61 4.57
N PHE A 42 -0.68 6.20 4.36
CA PHE A 42 -1.26 6.19 3.01
C PHE A 42 -1.66 7.60 2.55
N LEU A 43 -2.22 8.40 3.46
CA LEU A 43 -2.54 9.79 3.15
C LEU A 43 -1.28 10.64 3.08
N ASN A 44 -1.22 11.52 2.10
CA ASN A 44 -0.10 12.45 1.94
C ASN A 44 -0.16 13.61 2.96
N PRO A 45 1.00 14.19 3.34
CA PRO A 45 1.03 15.42 4.12
C PRO A 45 0.17 16.53 3.48
N GLY A 46 -0.60 17.23 4.33
CA GLY A 46 -1.52 18.28 3.90
C GLY A 46 -2.92 17.81 3.49
N VAL A 47 -3.15 16.50 3.37
CA VAL A 47 -4.51 15.96 3.22
C VAL A 47 -5.17 15.86 4.58
N PRO A 48 -6.40 16.40 4.77
CA PRO A 48 -7.14 16.25 6.03
C PRO A 48 -7.28 14.77 6.41
N GLY A 49 -6.83 14.41 7.61
CA GLY A 49 -6.74 13.02 8.05
C GLY A 49 -5.33 12.43 8.01
N HIS A 50 -4.34 13.11 7.39
CA HIS A 50 -2.94 12.74 7.60
C HIS A 50 -2.53 13.00 9.05
N ASP A 51 -1.83 12.05 9.66
CA ASP A 51 -1.30 12.24 11.02
C ASP A 51 0.20 12.58 10.97
N ASP A 52 0.50 13.87 11.15
CA ASP A 52 1.88 14.40 11.15
C ASP A 52 2.76 13.85 12.28
N LYS A 53 2.17 13.16 13.27
CA LYS A 53 2.93 12.52 14.36
C LYS A 53 3.46 11.14 13.97
N LEU A 54 2.97 10.55 12.90
CA LEU A 54 3.44 9.27 12.43
C LEU A 54 4.86 9.38 11.88
N LYS A 55 5.75 8.56 12.41
CA LYS A 55 7.08 8.37 11.83
C LYS A 55 6.99 7.56 10.53
N THR A 56 7.94 7.72 9.65
CA THR A 56 8.12 6.86 8.48
C THR A 56 8.15 5.39 8.88
N TYR A 57 7.83 4.50 7.96
CA TYR A 57 7.85 3.06 8.22
C TYR A 57 9.26 2.58 8.57
N GLU A 58 9.33 1.70 9.55
CA GLU A 58 10.59 1.04 9.93
C GLU A 58 11.13 0.21 8.76
N HIS A 59 12.43 0.31 8.50
CA HIS A 59 13.16 -0.64 7.65
C HIS A 59 13.91 -1.60 8.56
N ASN A 60 13.53 -2.88 8.53
CA ASN A 60 14.11 -3.90 9.41
C ASN A 60 13.97 -5.30 8.78
N VAL A 61 14.97 -5.68 8.00
CA VAL A 61 15.02 -6.98 7.30
C VAL A 61 15.00 -8.15 8.29
N LYS A 62 15.68 -8.01 9.45
CA LYS A 62 15.69 -9.06 10.48
C LYS A 62 14.28 -9.31 11.03
N LYS A 63 13.56 -8.24 11.34
CA LYS A 63 12.18 -8.31 11.83
C LYS A 63 11.24 -8.86 10.74
N ALA A 64 11.43 -8.47 9.47
CA ALA A 64 10.67 -9.03 8.36
C ALA A 64 10.80 -10.56 8.28
N LYS A 65 12.04 -11.09 8.37
CA LYS A 65 12.29 -12.53 8.42
C LYS A 65 11.64 -13.20 9.64
N GLN A 66 11.69 -12.56 10.80
CA GLN A 66 11.08 -13.08 12.01
C GLN A 66 9.57 -13.17 11.89
N VAL A 67 8.90 -12.13 11.37
CA VAL A 67 7.45 -12.11 11.13
C VAL A 67 7.02 -13.27 10.23
N LEU A 68 7.77 -13.53 9.15
CA LEU A 68 7.48 -14.66 8.26
C LEU A 68 7.68 -16.01 8.98
N ALA A 69 8.77 -16.15 9.73
CA ALA A 69 9.07 -17.38 10.46
C ALA A 69 8.00 -17.69 11.52
N ASP A 70 7.58 -16.68 12.29
CA ASP A 70 6.54 -16.82 13.33
C ASP A 70 5.18 -17.21 12.72
N ALA A 71 4.92 -16.79 11.48
CA ALA A 71 3.74 -17.18 10.73
C ALA A 71 3.89 -18.52 9.99
N GLY A 72 5.03 -19.20 10.08
CA GLY A 72 5.31 -20.45 9.38
C GLY A 72 5.43 -20.31 7.86
N ILE A 73 5.76 -19.11 7.37
CA ILE A 73 5.83 -18.81 5.95
C ILE A 73 7.26 -18.86 5.46
N SER A 74 7.51 -19.66 4.43
CA SER A 74 8.80 -19.80 3.78
C SER A 74 8.72 -19.36 2.32
N ASN A 75 9.61 -18.44 1.93
CA ASN A 75 9.78 -17.95 0.55
C ASN A 75 8.47 -17.56 -0.16
N PRO A 76 7.65 -16.64 0.41
CA PRO A 76 6.44 -16.20 -0.26
C PRO A 76 6.79 -15.59 -1.61
N THR A 77 6.06 -16.02 -2.65
CA THR A 77 6.35 -15.65 -4.04
C THR A 77 5.12 -15.03 -4.68
N PHE A 78 5.28 -13.88 -5.31
CA PHE A 78 4.23 -13.19 -6.07
C PHE A 78 4.82 -12.40 -7.23
N THR A 79 3.95 -11.95 -8.16
CA THR A 79 4.34 -11.14 -9.31
C THR A 79 3.86 -9.69 -9.15
N CYS A 80 4.76 -8.75 -9.39
CA CYS A 80 4.46 -7.33 -9.48
C CYS A 80 4.48 -6.92 -10.96
N LYS A 81 3.31 -6.63 -11.54
CA LYS A 81 3.21 -6.14 -12.92
C LYS A 81 3.17 -4.62 -12.91
N VAL A 82 4.05 -4.01 -13.69
CA VAL A 82 4.23 -2.56 -13.73
C VAL A 82 4.26 -2.05 -15.16
N ARG A 83 4.02 -0.76 -15.34
CA ARG A 83 4.28 -0.07 -16.59
C ARG A 83 5.75 0.31 -16.68
N GLN A 84 6.23 0.67 -17.86
CA GLN A 84 7.63 1.02 -18.13
C GLN A 84 8.20 2.09 -17.18
N ASN A 85 7.39 3.10 -16.84
CA ASN A 85 7.83 4.19 -15.98
C ASN A 85 8.01 3.81 -14.49
N GLU A 86 7.40 2.71 -14.04
CA GLU A 86 7.55 2.19 -12.68
C GLU A 86 8.61 1.08 -12.55
N GLU A 87 9.23 0.62 -13.65
CA GLU A 87 10.16 -0.51 -13.66
C GLU A 87 11.35 -0.33 -12.71
N LYS A 88 11.93 0.86 -12.66
CA LYS A 88 13.06 1.15 -11.75
C LYS A 88 12.67 0.98 -10.29
N ILE A 89 11.47 1.45 -9.92
CA ILE A 89 10.93 1.31 -8.56
C ILE A 89 10.70 -0.17 -8.25
N ALA A 90 10.04 -0.90 -9.16
CA ALA A 90 9.78 -2.32 -8.97
C ALA A 90 11.07 -3.15 -8.83
N THR A 91 12.10 -2.85 -9.61
CA THR A 91 13.42 -3.51 -9.52
C THR A 91 14.08 -3.25 -8.15
N ALA A 92 14.00 -2.03 -7.62
CA ALA A 92 14.51 -1.73 -6.29
C ALA A 92 13.74 -2.48 -5.21
N LEU A 93 12.40 -2.50 -5.29
CA LEU A 93 11.56 -3.26 -4.37
C LEU A 93 11.90 -4.77 -4.42
N GLN A 94 12.11 -5.34 -5.60
CA GLN A 94 12.53 -6.74 -5.77
C GLN A 94 13.81 -7.02 -4.99
N ALA A 95 14.81 -6.14 -5.08
CA ALA A 95 16.08 -6.29 -4.36
C ALA A 95 15.87 -6.26 -2.85
N TYR A 96 15.11 -5.29 -2.32
CA TYR A 96 14.82 -5.19 -0.88
C TYR A 96 14.08 -6.42 -0.35
N LEU A 97 13.08 -6.89 -1.08
CA LEU A 97 12.27 -8.06 -0.68
C LEU A 97 13.10 -9.34 -0.67
N LYS A 98 14.01 -9.51 -1.63
CA LYS A 98 14.93 -10.64 -1.70
C LYS A 98 15.78 -10.78 -0.45
N GLU A 99 16.24 -9.67 0.13
CA GLU A 99 16.99 -9.67 1.39
C GLU A 99 16.19 -10.25 2.55
N ALA A 100 14.87 -10.05 2.55
CA ALA A 100 13.97 -10.59 3.55
C ALA A 100 13.49 -12.03 3.27
N GLY A 101 13.94 -12.66 2.17
CA GLY A 101 13.51 -13.99 1.77
C GLY A 101 12.15 -14.02 1.07
N ILE A 102 11.73 -12.89 0.50
CA ILE A 102 10.49 -12.76 -0.28
C ILE A 102 10.86 -12.70 -1.76
N THR A 103 10.24 -13.53 -2.58
CA THR A 103 10.45 -13.53 -4.03
C THR A 103 9.35 -12.69 -4.71
N MET A 104 9.73 -11.54 -5.26
CA MET A 104 8.87 -10.73 -6.10
C MET A 104 9.36 -10.80 -7.55
N ASN A 105 8.57 -11.40 -8.44
CA ASN A 105 8.82 -11.35 -9.88
C ASN A 105 8.35 -10.01 -10.43
N VAL A 106 9.16 -9.36 -11.25
CA VAL A 106 8.79 -8.10 -11.91
C VAL A 106 8.48 -8.38 -13.38
N GLU A 107 7.31 -7.96 -13.82
CA GLU A 107 6.89 -8.01 -15.22
C GLU A 107 6.51 -6.60 -15.68
N THR A 108 7.19 -6.09 -16.69
CA THR A 108 6.83 -4.83 -17.35
C THR A 108 5.87 -5.13 -18.49
N ILE A 109 4.68 -4.51 -18.45
CA ILE A 109 3.61 -4.71 -19.42
C ILE A 109 3.14 -3.37 -20.01
N ASP A 110 2.51 -3.44 -21.19
CA ASP A 110 1.90 -2.26 -21.82
C ASP A 110 0.85 -1.59 -20.92
N ALA A 111 0.74 -0.25 -21.00
CA ALA A 111 -0.17 0.52 -20.16
C ALA A 111 -1.65 0.18 -20.36
N GLY A 112 -2.05 -0.17 -21.58
CA GLY A 112 -3.42 -0.60 -21.89
C GLY A 112 -3.72 -1.97 -21.30
N ILE A 113 -2.78 -2.91 -21.44
CA ILE A 113 -2.86 -4.25 -20.84
C ILE A 113 -2.88 -4.12 -19.31
N TRP A 114 -2.02 -3.28 -18.74
CA TRP A 114 -1.98 -3.02 -17.29
C TRP A 114 -3.33 -2.50 -16.78
N SER A 115 -3.93 -1.52 -17.46
CA SER A 115 -5.21 -0.95 -17.06
C SER A 115 -6.34 -1.99 -17.09
N SER A 116 -6.40 -2.81 -18.13
CA SER A 116 -7.39 -3.89 -18.28
C SER A 116 -7.21 -4.97 -17.22
N ALA A 117 -5.98 -5.45 -17.02
CA ALA A 117 -5.66 -6.47 -16.02
C ALA A 117 -5.93 -5.99 -14.59
N ARG A 118 -5.67 -4.69 -14.31
CA ARG A 118 -5.98 -4.09 -13.03
C ARG A 118 -7.50 -4.05 -12.79
N ALA A 119 -8.28 -3.58 -13.77
CA ALA A 119 -9.73 -3.53 -13.66
C ALA A 119 -10.35 -4.93 -13.50
N ALA A 120 -9.77 -5.94 -14.14
CA ALA A 120 -10.16 -7.35 -13.99
C ALA A 120 -9.69 -7.99 -12.68
N GLY A 121 -8.88 -7.30 -11.86
CA GLY A 121 -8.32 -7.85 -10.62
C GLY A 121 -7.29 -8.95 -10.83
N GLU A 122 -6.57 -8.94 -11.94
CA GLU A 122 -5.58 -9.97 -12.31
C GLU A 122 -4.17 -9.64 -11.80
N LEU A 123 -3.93 -8.41 -11.30
CA LEU A 123 -2.63 -8.02 -10.78
C LEU A 123 -2.49 -8.43 -9.31
N GLN A 124 -1.50 -9.26 -8.96
CA GLN A 124 -1.18 -9.58 -7.57
C GLN A 124 -0.64 -8.33 -6.86
N ALA A 125 0.32 -7.65 -7.47
CA ALA A 125 0.87 -6.39 -7.00
C ALA A 125 1.19 -5.46 -8.17
N THR A 126 1.21 -4.15 -7.89
CA THR A 126 1.65 -3.13 -8.85
C THR A 126 2.14 -1.87 -8.12
N VAL A 127 3.03 -1.12 -8.74
CA VAL A 127 3.35 0.25 -8.32
C VAL A 127 2.27 1.19 -8.89
N LEU A 128 1.70 2.01 -8.03
CA LEU A 128 0.63 2.93 -8.39
C LEU A 128 0.85 4.28 -7.71
N GLY A 129 0.97 5.34 -8.50
CA GLY A 129 0.85 6.71 -8.05
C GLY A 129 -0.62 7.17 -8.10
N TRP A 130 -1.03 7.94 -7.13
CA TRP A 130 -2.34 8.57 -7.12
C TRP A 130 -2.23 10.07 -6.90
N PHE A 131 -2.85 10.81 -7.78
CA PHE A 131 -3.02 12.25 -7.62
C PHE A 131 -4.49 12.50 -7.30
N PRO A 132 -4.83 12.94 -6.08
CA PRO A 132 -6.21 13.21 -5.73
C PRO A 132 -6.77 14.36 -6.57
N LEU A 133 -8.03 14.23 -7.01
CA LEU A 133 -8.74 15.30 -7.73
C LEU A 133 -8.99 16.52 -6.82
N TYR A 134 -9.09 16.27 -5.52
CA TYR A 134 -9.24 17.26 -4.45
C TYR A 134 -8.60 16.73 -3.17
N ALA A 135 -8.15 17.63 -2.31
CA ALA A 135 -7.44 17.30 -1.08
C ALA A 135 -8.42 16.85 0.01
N ASP A 136 -9.00 15.66 -0.14
CA ASP A 136 -9.83 15.01 0.87
C ASP A 136 -9.48 13.51 0.91
N ALA A 137 -9.38 12.96 2.10
CA ALA A 137 -9.09 11.55 2.33
C ALA A 137 -10.14 10.61 1.69
N ASP A 138 -11.38 11.05 1.58
CA ASP A 138 -12.45 10.34 0.90
C ASP A 138 -12.07 9.96 -0.54
N ASN A 139 -11.49 10.90 -1.28
CA ASN A 139 -11.11 10.67 -2.67
C ASN A 139 -10.15 9.48 -2.84
N GLN A 140 -9.23 9.31 -1.90
CA GLN A 140 -8.23 8.24 -1.95
C GLN A 140 -8.74 6.96 -1.27
N MET A 141 -9.16 7.06 -0.01
CA MET A 141 -9.48 5.88 0.80
C MET A 141 -10.80 5.25 0.42
N TYR A 142 -11.88 6.03 0.31
CA TYR A 142 -13.19 5.47 -0.06
C TYR A 142 -13.18 4.89 -1.47
N THR A 143 -12.62 5.63 -2.42
CA THR A 143 -12.60 5.19 -3.83
C THR A 143 -11.86 3.87 -4.05
N TYR A 144 -10.78 3.61 -3.27
CA TYR A 144 -9.91 2.47 -3.51
C TYR A 144 -10.04 1.34 -2.50
N TYR A 145 -10.40 1.66 -1.24
CA TYR A 145 -10.30 0.69 -0.14
C TYR A 145 -11.59 0.43 0.60
N TYR A 146 -12.64 1.24 0.41
CA TYR A 146 -13.97 0.87 0.90
C TYR A 146 -14.38 -0.46 0.23
N SER A 147 -14.80 -1.45 1.02
CA SER A 147 -14.87 -2.85 0.57
C SER A 147 -15.65 -3.04 -0.73
N GLU A 148 -16.79 -2.37 -0.90
CA GLU A 148 -17.60 -2.46 -2.13
C GLU A 148 -16.88 -1.88 -3.36
N ASN A 149 -16.06 -0.84 -3.17
CA ASN A 149 -15.32 -0.18 -4.25
C ASN A 149 -14.00 -0.89 -4.55
N ALA A 150 -13.37 -1.49 -3.55
CA ALA A 150 -12.06 -2.13 -3.63
C ALA A 150 -12.01 -3.26 -4.66
N VAL A 151 -13.13 -3.95 -4.88
CA VAL A 151 -13.29 -5.00 -5.92
C VAL A 151 -13.04 -4.41 -7.30
N GLY A 152 -13.73 -3.33 -7.67
CA GLY A 152 -13.59 -2.68 -8.98
C GLY A 152 -12.25 -1.96 -9.19
N LYS A 153 -11.42 -1.86 -8.14
CA LYS A 153 -10.05 -1.31 -8.20
C LYS A 153 -8.96 -2.39 -8.20
N GLY A 154 -9.34 -3.66 -8.13
CA GLY A 154 -8.41 -4.78 -8.12
C GLY A 154 -7.62 -4.93 -6.82
N VAL A 155 -7.98 -4.23 -5.74
CA VAL A 155 -7.27 -4.31 -4.45
C VAL A 155 -7.91 -5.27 -3.46
N PHE A 156 -9.22 -5.51 -3.57
CA PHE A 156 -10.00 -6.47 -2.75
C PHE A 156 -9.75 -6.36 -1.24
N TYR A 157 -9.50 -5.14 -0.77
CA TYR A 157 -9.41 -4.87 0.66
C TYR A 157 -10.80 -4.95 1.28
N SER A 158 -10.90 -5.52 2.48
CA SER A 158 -12.15 -5.60 3.22
C SER A 158 -11.84 -5.60 4.72
N ASN A 159 -12.33 -4.58 5.40
CA ASN A 159 -12.27 -4.45 6.85
C ASN A 159 -13.51 -3.70 7.32
N PRO A 160 -14.42 -4.34 8.11
CA PRO A 160 -15.66 -3.72 8.55
C PRO A 160 -15.47 -2.47 9.42
N GLU A 161 -14.39 -2.40 10.21
CA GLU A 161 -14.09 -1.23 11.03
C GLU A 161 -13.67 -0.05 10.15
N PHE A 162 -12.78 -0.30 9.18
CA PHE A 162 -12.41 0.70 8.18
C PHE A 162 -13.65 1.23 7.44
N ASP A 163 -14.52 0.33 6.97
CA ASP A 163 -15.73 0.69 6.25
C ASP A 163 -16.67 1.55 7.09
N SER A 164 -16.83 1.20 8.37
CA SER A 164 -17.64 1.98 9.30
C SER A 164 -17.10 3.39 9.52
N LEU A 165 -15.78 3.53 9.71
CA LEU A 165 -15.12 4.82 9.85
C LEU A 165 -15.27 5.69 8.59
N MET A 166 -15.11 5.10 7.42
CA MET A 166 -15.26 5.80 6.14
C MET A 166 -16.69 6.28 5.93
N LYS A 167 -17.68 5.44 6.26
CA LYS A 167 -19.10 5.80 6.15
C LYS A 167 -19.44 6.93 7.10
N GLU A 168 -19.06 6.83 8.36
CA GLU A 168 -19.32 7.85 9.38
C GLU A 168 -18.67 9.19 9.01
N ALA A 169 -17.43 9.16 8.49
CA ALA A 169 -16.75 10.37 8.03
C ALA A 169 -17.49 11.06 6.88
N ARG A 170 -18.04 10.29 5.94
CA ARG A 170 -18.81 10.82 4.80
C ARG A 170 -20.16 11.44 5.22
N GLU A 171 -20.80 10.87 6.23
CA GLU A 171 -22.09 11.33 6.76
C GLU A 171 -21.95 12.54 7.70
N SER A 172 -20.73 12.81 8.21
CA SER A 172 -20.47 13.91 9.15
C SER A 172 -20.32 15.26 8.45
N ASN A 173 -20.98 16.27 8.97
CA ASN A 173 -20.77 17.68 8.61
C ASN A 173 -19.73 18.37 9.50
N ASP A 174 -19.23 17.69 10.53
CA ASP A 174 -18.20 18.17 11.45
C ASP A 174 -16.82 17.86 10.88
N SER A 175 -16.08 18.89 10.48
CA SER A 175 -14.76 18.76 9.86
C SER A 175 -13.73 18.12 10.78
N ASP A 176 -13.74 18.44 12.07
CA ASP A 176 -12.76 17.92 13.02
C ASP A 176 -13.03 16.44 13.29
N LYS A 177 -14.29 16.07 13.42
CA LYS A 177 -14.71 14.68 13.53
C LYS A 177 -14.29 13.88 12.29
N ARG A 178 -14.49 14.42 11.07
CA ARG A 178 -14.05 13.76 9.82
C ARG A 178 -12.56 13.50 9.82
N VAL A 179 -11.76 14.48 10.20
CA VAL A 179 -10.29 14.34 10.27
C VAL A 179 -9.88 13.21 11.19
N GLU A 180 -10.46 13.13 12.40
CA GLU A 180 -10.14 12.05 13.35
C GLU A 180 -10.58 10.66 12.86
N LEU A 181 -11.72 10.57 12.18
CA LEU A 181 -12.17 9.31 11.57
C LEU A 181 -11.23 8.85 10.44
N TYR A 182 -10.80 9.78 9.58
CA TYR A 182 -9.85 9.47 8.50
C TYR A 182 -8.46 9.08 9.04
N LYS A 183 -7.97 9.72 10.10
CA LYS A 183 -6.72 9.29 10.77
C LYS A 183 -6.78 7.84 11.23
N LYS A 184 -7.87 7.47 11.89
CA LYS A 184 -8.07 6.09 12.34
C LYS A 184 -8.15 5.12 11.16
N ALA A 185 -8.91 5.45 10.13
CA ALA A 185 -9.05 4.63 8.94
C ALA A 185 -7.70 4.45 8.21
N ASP A 186 -6.91 5.53 8.05
CA ASP A 186 -5.58 5.46 7.47
C ASP A 186 -4.63 4.58 8.28
N TYR A 187 -4.67 4.69 9.60
CA TYR A 187 -3.84 3.86 10.48
C TYR A 187 -4.19 2.37 10.34
N ILE A 188 -5.46 2.00 10.36
CA ILE A 188 -5.93 0.63 10.14
C ILE A 188 -5.44 0.13 8.77
N LEU A 189 -5.73 0.86 7.70
CA LEU A 189 -5.39 0.47 6.33
C LEU A 189 -3.89 0.26 6.14
N SER A 190 -3.08 1.21 6.62
CA SER A 190 -1.67 1.30 6.24
C SER A 190 -0.70 0.77 7.28
N ARG A 191 -1.10 0.67 8.55
CA ARG A 191 -0.23 0.29 9.67
C ARG A 191 -0.67 -0.97 10.41
N GLU A 192 -1.96 -1.22 10.53
CA GLU A 192 -2.46 -2.43 11.17
C GLU A 192 -2.62 -3.54 10.15
N ASP A 193 -3.39 -3.31 9.10
CA ASP A 193 -3.70 -4.35 8.11
C ASP A 193 -2.64 -4.48 7.01
N TYR A 194 -1.83 -3.44 6.81
CA TYR A 194 -0.97 -3.36 5.63
C TYR A 194 -1.74 -3.62 4.33
N GLY A 195 -2.99 -3.16 4.28
CA GLY A 195 -3.87 -3.31 3.12
C GLY A 195 -3.36 -2.59 1.88
N THR A 196 -2.47 -1.63 2.09
CA THR A 196 -1.61 -1.00 1.09
C THR A 196 -0.20 -0.86 1.65
N ILE A 197 0.78 -0.69 0.77
CA ILE A 197 2.18 -0.47 1.15
C ILE A 197 2.60 0.90 0.61
N PRO A 198 2.46 1.98 1.41
CA PRO A 198 2.91 3.30 1.01
C PRO A 198 4.43 3.34 0.85
N LEU A 199 4.91 4.03 -0.18
CA LEU A 199 6.33 4.10 -0.52
C LEU A 199 6.89 5.52 -0.27
N TYR A 200 6.27 6.52 -0.86
CA TYR A 200 6.65 7.94 -0.85
C TYR A 200 5.45 8.83 -1.17
#